data_e15d5a06b8b3e3428a956c56c6949ff5
#
_entry.id   e15d5a06b8b3e3428a956c56c6949ff5
#
_cell.length_a   1.000
_cell.length_b   1.000
_cell.length_c   1.000
_cell.angle_alpha   90.00
_cell.angle_beta   90.00
_cell.angle_gamma   90.00
#
_symmetry.space_group_name_H-M   'P 1'
#
loop_
_entity.id
_entity.type
_entity.pdbx_description
1 polymer ?
#
loop_
_entity_poly.entity_id
_entity_poly.type
_entity_poly.pdbx_seq_one_letter_code
_entity_poly.pdbx_strand_id
1 'polypeptide(L)'
;KDENKVELGTLEDANHRVICKYILPGQVESCQLEMGMTKLEPGSVWNTMPCHTHDRRMEVYLYFDMPEDAFVMHYMGEPDETRHIVMRNEEAVISPSWSIHSGCGSRAYTFIWGMVGENQDFDDMDGVDNRHLK
;
A
#
# COMPACT_ATOMS: atom_id res chain seq x y z
N LYS A 1 19.73 2.61 4.52
CA LYS A 1 20.10 3.09 5.87
C LYS A 1 18.88 2.94 6.76
N ASP A 2 19.06 2.66 8.06
CA ASP A 2 17.95 2.43 9.00
C ASP A 2 17.09 3.69 9.23
N GLU A 3 17.62 4.85 8.92
CA GLU A 3 16.94 6.16 8.97
C GLU A 3 15.67 6.25 8.12
N ASN A 4 15.54 5.39 7.10
CA ASN A 4 14.40 5.38 6.19
C ASN A 4 13.35 4.30 6.53
N LYS A 5 13.49 3.67 7.68
CA LYS A 5 12.57 2.64 8.15
C LYS A 5 11.66 3.20 9.23
N VAL A 6 10.37 2.89 9.12
CA VAL A 6 9.35 3.23 10.11
C VAL A 6 8.56 1.97 10.42
N GLU A 7 8.45 1.66 11.71
CA GLU A 7 7.62 0.55 12.21
C GLU A 7 6.27 1.10 12.66
N LEU A 8 5.18 0.55 12.15
CA LEU A 8 3.81 1.02 12.36
C LEU A 8 2.83 -0.13 12.60
N GLY A 9 1.71 0.21 13.20
CA GLY A 9 0.62 -0.72 13.47
C GLY A 9 0.89 -1.65 14.63
N THR A 10 -0.03 -2.59 14.85
CA THR A 10 0.02 -3.56 15.94
C THR A 10 -0.34 -4.95 15.44
N LEU A 11 0.09 -5.97 16.16
CA LEU A 11 -0.32 -7.34 15.87
C LEU A 11 -1.81 -7.55 16.19
N GLU A 12 -2.33 -6.86 17.20
CA GLU A 12 -3.74 -6.91 17.59
C GLU A 12 -4.66 -6.44 16.45
N ASP A 13 -4.24 -5.39 15.72
CA ASP A 13 -4.96 -4.88 14.55
C ASP A 13 -4.60 -5.61 13.25
N ALA A 14 -3.78 -6.66 13.31
CA ALA A 14 -3.30 -7.44 12.16
C ALA A 14 -2.61 -6.59 11.07
N ASN A 15 -1.97 -5.49 11.45
CA ASN A 15 -1.34 -4.53 10.54
C ASN A 15 0.07 -4.08 10.96
N HIS A 16 0.73 -4.82 11.86
CA HIS A 16 2.10 -4.55 12.26
C HIS A 16 3.04 -4.71 11.07
N ARG A 17 3.80 -3.66 10.74
CA ARG A 17 4.60 -3.60 9.52
C ARG A 17 5.81 -2.69 9.63
N VAL A 18 6.77 -2.93 8.76
CA VAL A 18 7.91 -2.05 8.54
C VAL A 18 7.81 -1.41 7.17
N ILE A 19 7.85 -0.10 7.11
CA ILE A 19 7.88 0.69 5.87
C ILE A 19 9.32 1.15 5.63
N CYS A 20 9.85 0.85 4.45
CA CYS A 20 11.13 1.34 3.97
C CYS A 20 10.91 2.36 2.86
N LYS A 21 11.29 3.61 3.09
CA LYS A 21 11.14 4.72 2.15
C LYS A 21 12.43 4.83 1.32
N TYR A 22 12.34 4.64 0.01
CA TYR A 22 13.53 4.63 -0.87
C TYR A 22 13.66 5.87 -1.74
N ILE A 23 12.56 6.31 -2.33
CA ILE A 23 12.50 7.47 -3.20
C ILE A 23 11.38 8.37 -2.69
N LEU A 24 11.75 9.45 -2.02
CA LEU A 24 10.85 10.50 -1.57
C LEU A 24 11.51 11.87 -1.80
N PRO A 25 10.73 12.95 -1.95
CA PRO A 25 11.25 14.30 -2.00
C PRO A 25 12.20 14.60 -0.85
N GLY A 26 13.34 15.19 -1.17
CA GLY A 26 14.39 15.47 -0.18
C GLY A 26 15.34 14.30 0.12
N GLN A 27 15.05 13.10 -0.36
CA GLN A 27 15.96 11.94 -0.27
C GLN A 27 16.59 11.63 -1.62
N VAL A 28 15.77 11.53 -2.65
CA VAL A 28 16.18 11.29 -4.03
C VAL A 28 15.39 12.20 -4.97
N GLU A 29 16.10 12.95 -5.78
CA GLU A 29 15.48 13.77 -6.84
C GLU A 29 14.90 12.85 -7.92
N SER A 30 13.61 12.87 -8.07
CA SER A 30 12.88 12.19 -9.14
C SER A 30 11.95 13.17 -9.85
N CYS A 31 11.53 12.86 -11.07
CA CYS A 31 10.57 13.70 -11.78
C CYS A 31 9.18 13.64 -11.10
N GLN A 32 8.67 12.44 -10.86
CA GLN A 32 7.33 12.23 -10.30
C GLN A 32 7.25 10.98 -9.41
N LEU A 33 8.28 10.14 -9.38
CA LEU A 33 8.25 8.86 -8.67
C LEU A 33 8.50 9.05 -7.19
N GLU A 34 7.59 8.50 -6.39
CA GLU A 34 7.82 8.14 -4.99
C GLU A 34 7.76 6.63 -4.85
N MET A 35 8.65 6.02 -4.11
CA MET A 35 8.70 4.56 -4.00
C MET A 35 9.24 4.09 -2.66
N GLY A 36 8.67 3.03 -2.17
CA GLY A 36 9.15 2.31 -1.02
C GLY A 36 8.64 0.88 -0.98
N MET A 37 8.87 0.25 0.15
CA MET A 37 8.49 -1.13 0.40
C MET A 37 7.84 -1.23 1.77
N THR A 38 6.78 -1.99 1.86
CA THR A 38 6.16 -2.34 3.14
C THR A 38 6.23 -3.85 3.33
N LYS A 39 6.77 -4.26 4.45
CA LYS A 39 6.79 -5.66 4.88
C LYS A 39 5.89 -5.83 6.09
N LEU A 40 4.89 -6.69 5.99
CA LEU A 40 4.05 -7.07 7.11
C LEU A 40 4.78 -8.10 7.96
N GLU A 41 4.71 -7.92 9.27
CA GLU A 41 5.27 -8.87 10.22
C GLU A 41 4.38 -10.12 10.38
N PRO A 42 4.93 -11.27 10.75
CA PRO A 42 4.17 -12.50 10.93
C PRO A 42 2.93 -12.30 11.80
N GLY A 43 1.77 -12.75 11.32
CA GLY A 43 0.46 -12.54 11.96
C GLY A 43 -0.27 -11.29 11.49
N SER A 44 0.39 -10.39 10.79
CA SER A 44 -0.24 -9.22 10.18
C SER A 44 -0.54 -9.48 8.72
N VAL A 45 -1.74 -9.14 8.29
CA VAL A 45 -2.25 -9.49 6.96
C VAL A 45 -2.96 -8.31 6.27
N TRP A 46 -3.10 -7.17 6.96
CA TRP A 46 -3.89 -6.02 6.52
C TRP A 46 -3.05 -4.76 6.32
N ASN A 47 -3.03 -4.24 5.10
CA ASN A 47 -2.47 -2.96 4.70
C ASN A 47 -3.04 -2.54 3.31
N THR A 48 -3.27 -1.32 2.99
CA THR A 48 -2.93 -0.06 3.65
C THR A 48 -4.05 0.32 4.61
N MET A 49 -3.65 0.73 5.80
CA MET A 49 -4.57 1.25 6.80
C MET A 49 -3.94 2.50 7.47
N PRO A 50 -4.67 3.61 7.59
CA PRO A 50 -6.06 3.79 7.16
C PRO A 50 -6.21 3.73 5.65
N CYS A 51 -7.38 3.25 5.20
CA CYS A 51 -7.76 3.26 3.79
C CYS A 51 -7.92 4.71 3.32
N HIS A 52 -7.39 5.04 2.15
CA HIS A 52 -7.37 6.41 1.65
C HIS A 52 -7.29 6.47 0.12
N THR A 53 -7.56 7.64 -0.42
CA THR A 53 -7.21 8.06 -1.77
C THR A 53 -6.19 9.18 -1.70
N HIS A 54 -5.65 9.60 -2.82
CA HIS A 54 -4.81 10.79 -2.93
C HIS A 54 -4.93 11.42 -4.32
N ASP A 55 -4.68 12.73 -4.39
CA ASP A 55 -4.92 13.52 -5.58
C ASP A 55 -3.72 13.49 -6.55
N ARG A 56 -4.03 13.45 -7.85
CA ARG A 56 -3.07 13.66 -8.96
C ARG A 56 -1.84 12.74 -8.97
N ARG A 57 -1.96 11.56 -8.37
CA ARG A 57 -0.97 10.49 -8.50
C ARG A 57 -1.66 9.14 -8.49
N MET A 58 -1.20 8.24 -9.33
CA MET A 58 -1.59 6.84 -9.31
C MET A 58 -0.64 6.06 -8.42
N GLU A 59 -1.03 4.87 -8.02
CA GLU A 59 -0.17 3.98 -7.26
C GLU A 59 -0.14 2.57 -7.84
N VAL A 60 1.02 1.96 -7.80
CA VAL A 60 1.24 0.57 -8.18
C VAL A 60 1.68 -0.21 -6.95
N TYR A 61 1.08 -1.37 -6.72
CA TYR A 61 1.57 -2.34 -5.76
C TYR A 61 2.12 -3.56 -6.49
N LEU A 62 3.36 -3.93 -6.20
CA LEU A 62 3.94 -5.22 -6.57
C LEU A 62 4.01 -6.08 -5.31
N TYR A 63 3.20 -7.12 -5.24
CA TYR A 63 3.17 -8.07 -4.14
C TYR A 63 4.21 -9.17 -4.34
N PHE A 64 4.95 -9.51 -3.28
CA PHE A 64 5.96 -10.55 -3.33
C PHE A 64 6.29 -11.08 -1.92
N ASP A 65 7.26 -11.98 -1.83
CA ASP A 65 7.68 -12.64 -0.58
C ASP A 65 6.51 -13.42 0.06
N MET A 66 5.75 -14.11 -0.79
CA MET A 66 4.62 -14.95 -0.39
C MET A 66 4.82 -16.38 -0.85
N PRO A 67 4.37 -17.38 -0.06
CA PRO A 67 4.28 -18.75 -0.54
C PRO A 67 3.36 -18.89 -1.75
N GLU A 68 3.59 -19.90 -2.58
CA GLU A 68 2.82 -20.15 -3.81
C GLU A 68 1.31 -20.31 -3.56
N ASP A 69 0.92 -20.86 -2.40
CA ASP A 69 -0.47 -21.05 -2.00
C ASP A 69 -1.12 -19.81 -1.35
N ALA A 70 -0.34 -18.76 -1.11
CA ALA A 70 -0.84 -17.52 -0.54
C ALA A 70 -1.46 -16.59 -1.59
N PHE A 71 -2.28 -15.66 -1.12
CA PHE A 71 -2.87 -14.60 -1.94
C PHE A 71 -3.11 -13.35 -1.11
N VAL A 72 -3.29 -12.23 -1.81
CA VAL A 72 -3.79 -10.97 -1.26
C VAL A 72 -5.04 -10.56 -2.02
N MET A 73 -6.10 -10.23 -1.32
CA MET A 73 -7.23 -9.50 -1.91
C MET A 73 -6.87 -8.02 -1.90
N HIS A 74 -6.57 -7.50 -3.09
CA HIS A 74 -6.31 -6.06 -3.27
C HIS A 74 -7.65 -5.35 -3.49
N TYR A 75 -8.02 -4.50 -2.56
CA TYR A 75 -9.24 -3.69 -2.66
C TYR A 75 -8.95 -2.41 -3.41
N MET A 76 -9.82 -2.08 -4.34
CA MET A 76 -9.78 -0.89 -5.17
C MET A 76 -11.18 -0.41 -5.53
N GLY A 77 -11.29 0.71 -6.19
CA GLY A 77 -12.55 1.34 -6.59
C GLY A 77 -12.86 2.59 -5.78
N GLU A 78 -14.02 3.13 -5.99
CA GLU A 78 -14.55 4.20 -5.15
C GLU A 78 -14.84 3.67 -3.75
N PRO A 79 -14.74 4.50 -2.70
CA PRO A 79 -14.96 4.03 -1.34
C PRO A 79 -16.32 3.38 -1.08
N ASP A 80 -17.36 3.83 -1.77
CA ASP A 80 -18.73 3.33 -1.65
C ASP A 80 -19.09 2.26 -2.70
N GLU A 81 -18.14 1.91 -3.56
CA GLU A 81 -18.27 0.86 -4.59
C GLU A 81 -16.94 0.13 -4.78
N THR A 82 -16.53 -0.62 -3.77
CA THR A 82 -15.25 -1.32 -3.79
C THR A 82 -15.31 -2.62 -4.61
N ARG A 83 -14.17 -2.98 -5.17
CA ARG A 83 -13.91 -4.25 -5.85
C ARG A 83 -12.63 -4.84 -5.30
N HIS A 84 -12.40 -6.12 -5.56
CA HIS A 84 -11.13 -6.74 -5.24
C HIS A 84 -10.54 -7.49 -6.43
N ILE A 85 -9.22 -7.58 -6.42
CA ILE A 85 -8.44 -8.40 -7.35
C ILE A 85 -7.63 -9.37 -6.50
N VAL A 86 -7.67 -10.66 -6.83
CA VAL A 86 -6.85 -11.66 -6.15
C VAL A 86 -5.44 -11.60 -6.72
N MET A 87 -4.47 -11.22 -5.91
CA MET A 87 -3.08 -11.08 -6.27
C MET A 87 -2.26 -12.26 -5.76
N ARG A 88 -1.32 -12.72 -6.56
CA ARG A 88 -0.37 -13.78 -6.24
C ARG A 88 1.04 -13.23 -6.10
N ASN A 89 1.96 -14.11 -5.73
CA ASN A 89 3.38 -13.75 -5.64
C ASN A 89 3.91 -13.21 -6.99
N GLU A 90 4.66 -12.11 -6.92
CA GLU A 90 5.26 -11.41 -8.07
C GLU A 90 4.24 -10.81 -9.07
N GLU A 91 3.04 -10.50 -8.61
CA GLU A 91 2.04 -9.80 -9.39
C GLU A 91 1.90 -8.33 -8.96
N ALA A 92 1.62 -7.47 -9.95
CA ALA A 92 1.43 -6.05 -9.74
C ALA A 92 0.02 -5.60 -10.11
N VAL A 93 -0.48 -4.59 -9.42
CA VAL A 93 -1.77 -3.95 -9.67
C VAL A 93 -1.61 -2.44 -9.71
N ILE A 94 -2.37 -1.79 -10.59
CA ILE A 94 -2.40 -0.34 -10.76
C ILE A 94 -3.68 0.19 -10.11
N SER A 95 -3.54 1.15 -9.20
CA SER A 95 -4.64 1.90 -8.60
C SER A 95 -4.65 3.32 -9.14
N PRO A 96 -5.67 3.75 -9.88
CA PRO A 96 -5.83 5.14 -10.30
C PRO A 96 -5.95 6.08 -9.10
N SER A 97 -5.71 7.37 -9.29
CA SER A 97 -5.72 8.37 -8.22
C SER A 97 -7.04 8.45 -7.43
N TRP A 98 -8.16 8.23 -8.09
CA TRP A 98 -9.49 8.23 -7.48
C TRP A 98 -9.81 6.97 -6.67
N SER A 99 -9.02 5.91 -6.84
CA SER A 99 -9.27 4.60 -6.24
C SER A 99 -8.61 4.48 -4.87
N ILE A 100 -9.30 3.86 -3.94
CA ILE A 100 -8.63 3.33 -2.76
C ILE A 100 -7.65 2.23 -3.17
N HIS A 101 -6.70 1.93 -2.30
CA HIS A 101 -5.75 0.84 -2.46
C HIS A 101 -5.44 0.26 -1.08
N SER A 102 -5.80 -0.99 -0.90
CA SER A 102 -5.61 -1.70 0.36
C SER A 102 -5.52 -3.20 0.08
N GLY A 103 -4.93 -3.98 0.95
CA GLY A 103 -4.80 -5.42 0.76
C GLY A 103 -5.03 -6.21 2.03
N CYS A 104 -5.69 -7.36 1.90
CA CYS A 104 -5.83 -8.33 2.98
C CYS A 104 -5.33 -9.70 2.49
N GLY A 105 -4.24 -10.17 3.09
CA GLY A 105 -3.59 -11.41 2.70
C GLY A 105 -4.08 -12.63 3.47
N SER A 106 -3.93 -13.80 2.88
CA SER A 106 -4.08 -15.08 3.58
C SER A 106 -2.92 -15.36 4.56
N ARG A 107 -1.82 -14.64 4.41
CA ARG A 107 -0.62 -14.64 5.27
C ARG A 107 0.05 -13.27 5.21
N ALA A 108 1.06 -13.03 6.03
CA ALA A 108 1.92 -11.86 5.90
C ALA A 108 2.58 -11.83 4.51
N TYR A 109 2.75 -10.66 3.96
CA TYR A 109 3.30 -10.41 2.63
C TYR A 109 4.14 -9.15 2.61
N THR A 110 4.91 -9.00 1.57
CA THR A 110 5.68 -7.79 1.28
C THR A 110 5.15 -7.16 -0.01
N PHE A 111 5.14 -5.86 -0.09
CA PHE A 111 4.85 -5.18 -1.35
C PHE A 111 5.71 -3.93 -1.55
N ILE A 112 6.07 -3.70 -2.80
CA ILE A 112 6.62 -2.41 -3.24
C ILE A 112 5.43 -1.54 -3.62
N TRP A 113 5.42 -0.32 -3.13
CA TRP A 113 4.52 0.73 -3.58
C TRP A 113 5.30 1.77 -4.37
N GLY A 114 4.73 2.16 -5.50
CA GLY A 114 5.26 3.21 -6.35
C GLY A 114 4.14 4.16 -6.74
N MET A 115 4.29 5.43 -6.41
CA MET A 115 3.36 6.49 -6.76
C MET A 115 3.96 7.35 -7.86
N VAL A 116 3.15 7.71 -8.85
CA VAL A 116 3.57 8.56 -9.97
C VAL A 116 2.49 9.58 -10.27
N GLY A 117 2.86 10.84 -10.33
CA GLY A 117 1.98 11.96 -10.63
C GLY A 117 2.59 13.31 -10.27
N GLU A 118 1.84 14.36 -10.51
CA GLU A 118 2.29 15.73 -10.21
C GLU A 118 2.38 15.99 -8.70
N ASN A 119 1.58 15.27 -7.92
CA ASN A 119 1.55 15.40 -6.48
C ASN A 119 2.64 14.52 -5.85
N GLN A 120 3.64 15.15 -5.26
CA GLN A 120 4.73 14.51 -4.52
C GLN A 120 4.68 14.86 -3.03
N ASP A 121 3.50 15.12 -2.49
CA ASP A 121 3.28 15.22 -1.06
C ASP A 121 2.96 13.82 -0.51
N PHE A 122 3.97 13.17 0.05
CA PHE A 122 3.82 11.80 0.60
C PHE A 122 2.70 11.70 1.63
N ASP A 123 2.45 12.76 2.40
CA ASP A 123 1.46 12.78 3.47
C ASP A 123 0.06 13.18 2.98
N ASP A 124 -0.11 13.46 1.68
CA ASP A 124 -1.44 13.65 1.07
C ASP A 124 -2.18 12.31 1.02
N MET A 125 -2.95 12.08 2.06
CA MET A 125 -3.80 10.91 2.25
C MET A 125 -5.20 11.37 2.63
N ASP A 126 -6.12 11.32 1.67
CA ASP A 126 -7.54 11.59 1.88
C ASP A 126 -8.19 10.38 2.53
N GLY A 127 -8.20 10.37 3.86
CA GLY A 127 -8.66 9.25 4.67
C GLY A 127 -10.14 8.93 4.46
N VAL A 128 -10.44 7.66 4.27
CA VAL A 128 -11.81 7.14 4.15
C VAL A 128 -12.22 6.51 5.48
N ASP A 129 -13.35 6.95 6.03
CA ASP A 129 -13.94 6.33 7.20
C ASP A 129 -14.39 4.91 6.85
N ASN A 130 -13.96 3.92 7.62
CA ASN A 130 -14.28 2.50 7.40
C ASN A 130 -15.78 2.22 7.31
N ARG A 131 -16.62 3.05 7.95
CA ARG A 131 -18.08 2.95 7.88
C ARG A 131 -18.66 3.30 6.50
N HIS A 132 -17.89 3.98 5.67
CA HIS A 132 -18.29 4.38 4.32
C HIS A 132 -17.85 3.38 3.25
N LEU A 133 -16.97 2.44 3.58
CA LEU A 133 -16.55 1.39 2.64
C LEU A 133 -17.71 0.42 2.34
N LYS A 134 -17.95 0.16 1.05
CA LYS A 134 -18.99 -0.76 0.55
C LYS A 134 -18.51 -1.59 -0.62
#